data_14b6e718f79e8b8d3753158c113dcde6
#
_entry.id   14b6e718f79e8b8d3753158c113dcde6
#
_cell.length_a   1.000
_cell.length_b   1.000
_cell.length_c   1.000
_cell.angle_alpha   90.00
_cell.angle_beta   90.00
_cell.angle_gamma   90.00
#
_symmetry.space_group_name_H-M   'P 1'
#
loop_
_entity.id
_entity.type
_entity.pdbx_description
1 polymer ?
#
loop_
_entity_poly.entity_id
_entity_poly.type
_entity_poly.pdbx_seq_one_letter_code
_entity_poly.pdbx_strand_id
1 'polypeptide(L)'
;MRHLIDPLDFTQQEITTLLDLADRIHDDPAAYQDVATHKKLATLFYEPSTRTRLSFEAAMLNLGGHVLGFPSENVSSASKGESVADTIRVVSCYADIVAMRHPKEGAPLRASRYSRIPVINAGDGGHQHPTQTLTDLMTIRRRKGRLDDLTIGLCGDLKFGRTVHSLIKTMARCQNIRFVLISPEELRVPDYIINDVLEANGIEYKETRSLEEVMPELDILYMTRVQKERFFNEEDYIRLKNSYVLTKEKMELAKPDVAVLHPLPRVNEIALDVDDDPRAAYFEQVQNGVYVRMALIMTLLGLHDPKAKEEN
;
A
#
# COMPACT_ATOMS: atom_id res chain seq x y z
N MET A 1 -20.90 8.94 6.36
CA MET A 1 -20.23 8.27 5.21
C MET A 1 -18.79 8.03 5.59
N ARG A 2 -18.23 6.87 5.27
CA ARG A 2 -16.86 6.49 5.62
C ARG A 2 -15.95 6.61 4.40
N HIS A 3 -14.70 7.01 4.63
CA HIS A 3 -13.65 7.14 3.63
C HIS A 3 -12.42 6.37 4.11
N LEU A 4 -11.45 6.14 3.23
CA LEU A 4 -10.09 5.71 3.58
C LEU A 4 -9.10 6.74 3.03
N ILE A 5 -8.65 7.66 3.86
CA ILE A 5 -7.73 8.74 3.50
C ILE A 5 -6.35 8.51 4.08
N ASP A 6 -6.31 8.10 5.36
CA ASP A 6 -5.09 7.80 6.13
C ASP A 6 -5.08 6.31 6.53
N PRO A 7 -3.93 5.65 6.65
CA PRO A 7 -3.84 4.28 7.16
C PRO A 7 -4.48 4.09 8.53
N LEU A 8 -4.58 5.14 9.32
CA LEU A 8 -5.15 5.12 10.68
C LEU A 8 -6.67 5.39 10.73
N ASP A 9 -7.34 5.61 9.60
CA ASP A 9 -8.79 5.81 9.55
C ASP A 9 -9.59 4.57 10.00
N PHE A 10 -8.96 3.40 9.94
CA PHE A 10 -9.52 2.15 10.42
C PHE A 10 -8.86 1.73 11.73
N THR A 11 -9.66 1.26 12.68
CA THR A 11 -9.18 0.61 13.89
C THR A 11 -8.50 -0.72 13.56
N GLN A 12 -7.71 -1.27 14.47
CA GLN A 12 -7.10 -2.60 14.28
C GLN A 12 -8.17 -3.69 14.05
N GLN A 13 -9.28 -3.64 14.80
CA GLN A 13 -10.39 -4.59 14.61
C GLN A 13 -11.01 -4.49 13.21
N GLU A 14 -11.18 -3.28 12.70
CA GLU A 14 -11.73 -3.06 11.35
C GLU A 14 -10.75 -3.51 10.27
N ILE A 15 -9.44 -3.30 10.46
CA ILE A 15 -8.40 -3.84 9.58
C ILE A 15 -8.46 -5.37 9.60
N THR A 16 -8.55 -6.00 10.78
CA THR A 16 -8.67 -7.45 10.89
C THR A 16 -9.90 -7.97 10.16
N THR A 17 -11.07 -7.38 10.38
CA THR A 17 -12.32 -7.74 9.68
C THR A 17 -12.20 -7.59 8.16
N LEU A 18 -11.57 -6.51 7.69
CA LEU A 18 -11.34 -6.28 6.27
C LEU A 18 -10.40 -7.33 5.67
N LEU A 19 -9.32 -7.66 6.38
CA LEU A 19 -8.39 -8.68 5.94
C LEU A 19 -9.02 -10.07 5.95
N ASP A 20 -9.89 -10.38 6.92
CA ASP A 20 -10.64 -11.65 6.96
C ASP A 20 -11.59 -11.76 5.76
N LEU A 21 -12.23 -10.67 5.38
CA LEU A 21 -13.03 -10.60 4.15
C LEU A 21 -12.14 -10.81 2.91
N ALA A 22 -10.98 -10.16 2.86
CA ALA A 22 -10.04 -10.31 1.75
C ALA A 22 -9.53 -11.76 1.60
N ASP A 23 -9.28 -12.46 2.71
CA ASP A 23 -8.92 -13.89 2.68
C ASP A 23 -10.06 -14.76 2.18
N ARG A 24 -11.31 -14.53 2.61
CA ARG A 24 -12.47 -15.25 2.07
C ARG A 24 -12.65 -15.03 0.56
N ILE A 25 -12.43 -13.78 0.09
CA ILE A 25 -12.47 -13.47 -1.34
C ILE A 25 -11.34 -14.16 -2.09
N HIS A 26 -10.12 -14.18 -1.53
CA HIS A 26 -8.98 -14.89 -2.12
C HIS A 26 -9.25 -16.39 -2.26
N ASP A 27 -9.85 -17.01 -1.24
CA ASP A 27 -10.05 -18.45 -1.19
C ASP A 27 -11.22 -18.93 -2.09
N ASP A 28 -12.21 -18.07 -2.35
CA ASP A 28 -13.34 -18.35 -3.25
C ASP A 28 -13.80 -17.07 -3.99
N PRO A 29 -13.01 -16.57 -4.95
CA PRO A 29 -13.33 -15.32 -5.66
C PRO A 29 -14.62 -15.42 -6.49
N ALA A 30 -15.01 -16.62 -6.92
CA ALA A 30 -16.21 -16.83 -7.72
C ALA A 30 -17.50 -16.50 -6.95
N ALA A 31 -17.53 -16.69 -5.62
CA ALA A 31 -18.66 -16.34 -4.79
C ALA A 31 -18.95 -14.82 -4.75
N TYR A 32 -17.97 -13.99 -5.14
CA TYR A 32 -18.06 -12.52 -5.04
C TYR A 32 -18.29 -11.81 -6.37
N GLN A 33 -18.39 -12.54 -7.49
CA GLN A 33 -18.41 -11.97 -8.84
C GLN A 33 -19.59 -11.08 -9.17
N ASP A 34 -20.69 -11.13 -8.38
CA ASP A 34 -21.93 -10.39 -8.60
C ASP A 34 -22.26 -9.43 -7.44
N VAL A 35 -21.38 -9.33 -6.42
CA VAL A 35 -21.66 -8.57 -5.18
C VAL A 35 -21.83 -7.08 -5.42
N ALA A 36 -21.12 -6.50 -6.40
CA ALA A 36 -21.20 -5.09 -6.76
C ALA A 36 -21.95 -4.84 -8.07
N THR A 37 -22.84 -5.74 -8.49
CA THR A 37 -23.68 -5.55 -9.69
C THR A 37 -24.34 -4.19 -9.67
N HIS A 38 -24.24 -3.44 -10.79
CA HIS A 38 -24.74 -2.07 -10.99
C HIS A 38 -24.00 -0.99 -10.18
N LYS A 39 -22.96 -1.31 -9.38
CA LYS A 39 -22.12 -0.32 -8.73
C LYS A 39 -21.02 0.19 -9.67
N LYS A 40 -20.62 1.45 -9.47
CA LYS A 40 -19.61 2.12 -10.29
C LYS A 40 -18.49 2.67 -9.43
N LEU A 41 -17.26 2.27 -9.74
CA LEU A 41 -16.05 2.87 -9.20
C LEU A 41 -15.54 3.95 -10.14
N ALA A 42 -15.29 5.16 -9.63
CA ALA A 42 -14.54 6.17 -10.36
C ALA A 42 -13.05 6.10 -9.99
N THR A 43 -12.15 5.93 -10.98
CA THR A 43 -10.70 6.00 -10.82
C THR A 43 -10.19 7.36 -11.30
N LEU A 44 -9.93 8.28 -10.36
CA LEU A 44 -9.50 9.64 -10.63
C LEU A 44 -7.99 9.76 -10.41
N PHE A 45 -7.20 9.53 -11.46
CA PHE A 45 -5.74 9.51 -11.38
C PHE A 45 -5.17 10.78 -12.01
N TYR A 46 -4.87 11.79 -11.17
CA TYR A 46 -4.21 13.03 -11.59
C TYR A 46 -2.71 12.83 -11.83
N GLU A 47 -2.14 11.81 -11.17
CA GLU A 47 -0.76 11.37 -11.36
C GLU A 47 -0.78 9.94 -11.93
N PRO A 48 -0.01 9.63 -12.99
CA PRO A 48 0.00 8.30 -13.59
C PRO A 48 0.38 7.21 -12.59
N SER A 49 -0.39 6.13 -12.59
CA SER A 49 -0.09 4.91 -11.82
C SER A 49 -0.74 3.69 -12.43
N THR A 50 0.05 2.93 -13.18
CA THR A 50 -0.46 1.73 -13.88
C THR A 50 -0.99 0.68 -12.90
N ARG A 51 -0.17 0.25 -11.94
CA ARG A 51 -0.53 -0.85 -11.01
C ARG A 51 -1.71 -0.52 -10.12
N THR A 52 -1.67 0.62 -9.44
CA THR A 52 -2.74 0.99 -8.50
C THR A 52 -4.06 1.17 -9.21
N ARG A 53 -4.06 1.83 -10.38
CA ARG A 53 -5.27 2.02 -11.18
C ARG A 53 -5.85 0.68 -11.64
N LEU A 54 -5.04 -0.13 -12.34
CA LEU A 54 -5.50 -1.44 -12.84
C LEU A 54 -5.95 -2.37 -11.73
N SER A 55 -5.30 -2.32 -10.56
CA SER A 55 -5.72 -3.14 -9.41
C SER A 55 -7.09 -2.72 -8.85
N PHE A 56 -7.40 -1.42 -8.79
CA PHE A 56 -8.73 -0.95 -8.39
C PHE A 56 -9.79 -1.30 -9.44
N GLU A 57 -9.47 -1.12 -10.71
CA GLU A 57 -10.37 -1.47 -11.82
C GLU A 57 -10.65 -2.97 -11.83
N ALA A 58 -9.60 -3.81 -11.73
CA ALA A 58 -9.75 -5.26 -11.62
C ALA A 58 -10.59 -5.66 -10.39
N ALA A 59 -10.34 -5.03 -9.22
CA ALA A 59 -11.11 -5.31 -8.01
C ALA A 59 -12.61 -5.05 -8.21
N MET A 60 -12.98 -3.92 -8.81
CA MET A 60 -14.38 -3.59 -9.06
C MET A 60 -15.03 -4.51 -10.11
N LEU A 61 -14.29 -4.82 -11.18
CA LEU A 61 -14.76 -5.73 -12.23
C LEU A 61 -14.95 -7.15 -11.70
N ASN A 62 -14.04 -7.64 -10.84
CA ASN A 62 -14.16 -8.94 -10.20
C ASN A 62 -15.35 -9.05 -9.23
N LEU A 63 -15.84 -7.92 -8.73
CA LEU A 63 -17.07 -7.84 -7.94
C LEU A 63 -18.35 -7.71 -8.80
N GLY A 64 -18.24 -7.72 -10.15
CA GLY A 64 -19.36 -7.55 -11.07
C GLY A 64 -19.80 -6.11 -11.27
N GLY A 65 -19.02 -5.14 -10.80
CA GLY A 65 -19.30 -3.72 -10.96
C GLY A 65 -18.72 -3.13 -12.24
N HIS A 66 -18.81 -1.80 -12.36
CA HIS A 66 -18.34 -1.04 -13.53
C HIS A 66 -17.31 0.00 -13.12
N VAL A 67 -16.50 0.43 -14.09
CA VAL A 67 -15.42 1.41 -13.89
C VAL A 67 -15.59 2.59 -14.83
N LEU A 68 -15.30 3.79 -14.32
CA LEU A 68 -15.18 5.02 -15.10
C LEU A 68 -14.02 5.85 -14.53
N GLY A 69 -13.50 6.81 -15.28
CA GLY A 69 -12.44 7.67 -14.74
C GLY A 69 -11.45 8.14 -15.79
N PHE A 70 -10.33 8.66 -15.32
CA PHE A 70 -9.24 9.15 -16.16
C PHE A 70 -7.86 8.75 -15.61
N PRO A 71 -6.85 8.54 -16.51
CA PRO A 71 -5.52 8.05 -16.13
C PRO A 71 -4.51 9.16 -15.78
N SER A 72 -4.83 10.43 -16.10
CA SER A 72 -3.96 11.59 -15.83
C SER A 72 -4.75 12.90 -15.83
N GLU A 73 -4.17 13.92 -15.20
CA GLU A 73 -4.73 15.28 -15.17
C GLU A 73 -4.98 15.84 -16.59
N ASN A 74 -4.07 15.59 -17.51
CA ASN A 74 -4.08 16.15 -18.87
C ASN A 74 -5.30 15.75 -19.71
N VAL A 75 -5.97 14.66 -19.38
CA VAL A 75 -7.17 14.16 -20.08
C VAL A 75 -8.46 14.38 -19.27
N SER A 76 -8.40 15.26 -18.28
CA SER A 76 -9.53 15.61 -17.41
C SER A 76 -9.83 17.11 -17.43
N SER A 77 -10.96 17.52 -16.86
CA SER A 77 -11.31 18.94 -16.71
C SER A 77 -10.37 19.71 -15.78
N ALA A 78 -9.55 19.01 -14.98
CA ALA A 78 -8.53 19.64 -14.16
C ALA A 78 -7.49 20.42 -14.99
N SER A 79 -7.20 19.94 -16.21
CA SER A 79 -6.33 20.66 -17.15
C SER A 79 -6.88 22.04 -17.56
N LYS A 80 -8.18 22.28 -17.37
CA LYS A 80 -8.85 23.56 -17.59
C LYS A 80 -8.97 24.40 -16.31
N GLY A 81 -8.42 23.93 -15.18
CA GLY A 81 -8.47 24.62 -13.89
C GLY A 81 -9.64 24.20 -12.97
N GLU A 82 -10.37 23.10 -13.28
CA GLU A 82 -11.40 22.60 -12.38
C GLU A 82 -10.81 22.17 -11.04
N SER A 83 -11.45 22.60 -9.95
CA SER A 83 -10.98 22.25 -8.61
C SER A 83 -11.30 20.82 -8.23
N VAL A 84 -10.49 20.20 -7.34
CA VAL A 84 -10.78 18.87 -6.77
C VAL A 84 -12.18 18.83 -6.12
N ALA A 85 -12.61 19.93 -5.50
CA ALA A 85 -13.92 20.02 -4.87
C ALA A 85 -15.07 19.98 -5.88
N ASP A 86 -14.91 20.57 -7.05
CA ASP A 86 -15.93 20.55 -8.09
C ASP A 86 -15.92 19.21 -8.83
N THR A 87 -14.74 18.71 -9.18
CA THR A 87 -14.59 17.38 -9.79
C THR A 87 -15.29 16.31 -8.95
N ILE A 88 -15.06 16.28 -7.61
CA ILE A 88 -15.65 15.24 -6.76
C ILE A 88 -17.17 15.38 -6.64
N ARG A 89 -17.72 16.60 -6.64
CA ARG A 89 -19.17 16.83 -6.65
C ARG A 89 -19.81 16.30 -7.92
N VAL A 90 -19.19 16.57 -9.08
CA VAL A 90 -19.64 16.06 -10.38
C VAL A 90 -19.56 14.55 -10.44
N VAL A 91 -18.41 13.96 -10.07
CA VAL A 91 -18.22 12.50 -10.09
C VAL A 91 -19.16 11.79 -9.12
N SER A 92 -19.50 12.42 -7.98
CA SER A 92 -20.49 11.88 -7.05
C SER A 92 -21.91 11.73 -7.65
N CYS A 93 -22.18 12.34 -8.81
CA CYS A 93 -23.41 12.14 -9.56
C CYS A 93 -23.37 10.91 -10.48
N TYR A 94 -22.17 10.36 -10.75
CA TYR A 94 -21.95 9.32 -11.76
C TYR A 94 -21.51 7.97 -11.17
N ALA A 95 -20.89 7.97 -10.00
CA ALA A 95 -20.28 6.81 -9.36
C ALA A 95 -20.81 6.59 -7.95
N ASP A 96 -20.58 5.39 -7.41
CA ASP A 96 -20.93 4.99 -6.05
C ASP A 96 -19.73 5.10 -5.08
N ILE A 97 -18.51 5.05 -5.60
CA ILE A 97 -17.25 5.10 -4.84
C ILE A 97 -16.13 5.67 -5.71
N VAL A 98 -15.14 6.32 -5.12
CA VAL A 98 -14.00 6.92 -5.82
C VAL A 98 -12.68 6.41 -5.26
N ALA A 99 -11.75 6.01 -6.13
CA ALA A 99 -10.33 5.88 -5.84
C ALA A 99 -9.59 7.07 -6.48
N MET A 100 -9.01 7.93 -5.64
CA MET A 100 -8.32 9.15 -6.08
C MET A 100 -6.81 9.05 -5.83
N ARG A 101 -6.01 9.29 -6.88
CA ARG A 101 -4.57 9.50 -6.80
C ARG A 101 -4.22 10.92 -7.25
N HIS A 102 -3.45 11.64 -6.45
CA HIS A 102 -3.17 13.05 -6.71
C HIS A 102 -1.71 13.42 -6.36
N PRO A 103 -1.01 14.28 -7.15
CA PRO A 103 0.35 14.71 -6.82
C PRO A 103 0.42 15.64 -5.60
N LYS A 104 -0.66 16.34 -5.25
CA LYS A 104 -0.72 17.23 -4.08
C LYS A 104 -1.21 16.47 -2.85
N GLU A 105 -0.45 16.59 -1.77
CA GLU A 105 -0.80 16.06 -0.46
C GLU A 105 -2.12 16.65 0.06
N GLY A 106 -2.93 15.83 0.71
CA GLY A 106 -4.23 16.22 1.25
C GLY A 106 -5.36 16.39 0.21
N ALA A 107 -5.11 16.20 -1.09
CA ALA A 107 -6.15 16.32 -2.11
C ALA A 107 -7.29 15.31 -1.91
N PRO A 108 -7.07 14.00 -1.59
CA PRO A 108 -8.13 13.07 -1.24
C PRO A 108 -8.90 13.45 0.02
N LEU A 109 -8.23 14.02 1.03
CA LEU A 109 -8.89 14.56 2.22
C LEU A 109 -9.81 15.74 1.86
N ARG A 110 -9.33 16.65 0.98
CA ARG A 110 -10.19 17.72 0.47
C ARG A 110 -11.39 17.16 -0.30
N ALA A 111 -11.18 16.16 -1.16
CA ALA A 111 -12.25 15.50 -1.90
C ALA A 111 -13.29 14.89 -0.95
N SER A 112 -12.88 14.20 0.10
CA SER A 112 -13.80 13.54 1.05
C SER A 112 -14.77 14.53 1.72
N ARG A 113 -14.34 15.79 1.94
CA ARG A 113 -15.17 16.84 2.56
C ARG A 113 -16.30 17.35 1.65
N TYR A 114 -16.18 17.16 0.33
CA TYR A 114 -17.16 17.62 -0.67
C TYR A 114 -17.87 16.47 -1.39
N SER A 115 -17.45 15.23 -1.13
CA SER A 115 -18.00 14.04 -1.75
C SER A 115 -19.33 13.63 -1.12
N ARG A 116 -20.22 13.05 -1.95
CA ARG A 116 -21.44 12.37 -1.52
C ARG A 116 -21.31 10.84 -1.57
N ILE A 117 -20.13 10.35 -1.91
CA ILE A 117 -19.79 8.92 -2.03
C ILE A 117 -18.45 8.65 -1.32
N PRO A 118 -18.15 7.41 -0.92
CA PRO A 118 -16.89 7.07 -0.31
C PRO A 118 -15.68 7.46 -1.19
N VAL A 119 -14.63 8.00 -0.57
CA VAL A 119 -13.37 8.34 -1.23
C VAL A 119 -12.25 7.48 -0.65
N ILE A 120 -11.47 6.88 -1.53
CA ILE A 120 -10.28 6.11 -1.20
C ILE A 120 -9.05 6.90 -1.68
N ASN A 121 -8.10 7.14 -0.79
CA ASN A 121 -6.79 7.66 -1.12
C ASN A 121 -5.94 6.56 -1.79
N ALA A 122 -5.74 6.66 -3.10
CA ALA A 122 -4.89 5.77 -3.90
C ALA A 122 -3.44 6.28 -4.02
N GLY A 123 -3.03 7.20 -3.15
CA GLY A 123 -1.73 7.86 -3.06
C GLY A 123 -1.79 9.36 -3.29
N ASP A 124 -1.29 10.15 -2.35
CA ASP A 124 -1.25 11.61 -2.42
C ASP A 124 0.18 12.15 -2.21
N GLY A 125 0.81 12.56 -3.29
CA GLY A 125 2.16 13.12 -3.28
C GLY A 125 3.19 12.20 -2.60
N GLY A 126 3.94 12.75 -1.66
CA GLY A 126 4.87 12.02 -0.79
C GLY A 126 4.27 11.54 0.53
N HIS A 127 3.00 11.84 0.80
CA HIS A 127 2.38 11.76 2.12
C HIS A 127 1.91 10.36 2.49
N GLN A 128 0.88 9.79 1.84
CA GLN A 128 0.25 8.54 2.27
C GLN A 128 -0.08 7.60 1.08
N HIS A 129 -0.12 6.31 1.37
CA HIS A 129 -0.64 5.30 0.44
C HIS A 129 -1.38 4.18 1.21
N PRO A 130 -2.54 4.48 1.83
CA PRO A 130 -3.21 3.56 2.76
C PRO A 130 -3.57 2.22 2.14
N THR A 131 -3.92 2.19 0.85
CA THR A 131 -4.27 0.93 0.18
C THR A 131 -3.06 0.04 -0.14
N GLN A 132 -1.85 0.61 -0.24
CA GLN A 132 -0.64 -0.19 -0.29
C GLN A 132 -0.38 -0.84 1.07
N THR A 133 -0.57 -0.10 2.15
CA THR A 133 -0.45 -0.66 3.50
C THR A 133 -1.38 -1.86 3.71
N LEU A 134 -2.64 -1.77 3.32
CA LEU A 134 -3.57 -2.91 3.41
C LEU A 134 -3.10 -4.11 2.57
N THR A 135 -2.52 -3.86 1.39
CA THR A 135 -1.91 -4.89 0.55
C THR A 135 -0.74 -5.57 1.24
N ASP A 136 0.11 -4.77 1.89
CA ASP A 136 1.28 -5.23 2.63
C ASP A 136 0.86 -6.08 3.83
N LEU A 137 -0.14 -5.61 4.62
CA LEU A 137 -0.68 -6.34 5.76
C LEU A 137 -1.28 -7.70 5.36
N MET A 138 -2.06 -7.75 4.27
CA MET A 138 -2.60 -9.03 3.76
C MET A 138 -1.47 -10.00 3.41
N THR A 139 -0.44 -9.50 2.73
CA THR A 139 0.69 -10.34 2.31
C THR A 139 1.50 -10.84 3.51
N ILE A 140 1.80 -9.96 4.48
CA ILE A 140 2.47 -10.33 5.73
C ILE A 140 1.66 -11.40 6.46
N ARG A 141 0.35 -11.18 6.66
CA ARG A 141 -0.52 -12.11 7.36
C ARG A 141 -0.59 -13.47 6.67
N ARG A 142 -0.71 -13.50 5.35
CA ARG A 142 -0.75 -14.77 4.59
C ARG A 142 0.58 -15.52 4.65
N ARG A 143 1.70 -14.82 4.62
CA ARG A 143 3.05 -15.42 4.67
C ARG A 143 3.46 -15.85 6.07
N LYS A 144 3.05 -15.11 7.12
CA LYS A 144 3.49 -15.34 8.50
C LYS A 144 2.39 -15.90 9.41
N GLY A 145 1.13 -15.93 8.97
CA GLY A 145 -0.03 -16.34 9.77
C GLY A 145 -0.42 -15.33 10.87
N ARG A 146 0.30 -14.20 10.99
CA ARG A 146 0.13 -13.20 12.05
C ARG A 146 0.60 -11.82 11.61
N LEU A 147 0.24 -10.81 12.37
CA LEU A 147 0.75 -9.43 12.25
C LEU A 147 1.53 -8.98 13.49
N ASP A 148 1.51 -9.75 14.57
CA ASP A 148 2.25 -9.52 15.80
C ASP A 148 3.55 -10.33 15.83
N ASP A 149 4.46 -10.02 16.78
CA ASP A 149 5.72 -10.75 17.03
C ASP A 149 6.61 -10.84 15.77
N LEU A 150 6.80 -9.72 15.06
CA LEU A 150 7.56 -9.67 13.81
C LEU A 150 8.75 -8.70 13.89
N THR A 151 9.87 -9.13 13.34
CA THR A 151 11.01 -8.25 13.01
C THR A 151 10.93 -7.86 11.53
N ILE A 152 10.70 -6.57 11.27
CA ILE A 152 10.46 -6.04 9.93
C ILE A 152 11.65 -5.19 9.49
N GLY A 153 12.41 -5.67 8.51
CA GLY A 153 13.46 -4.93 7.83
C GLY A 153 12.87 -4.06 6.71
N LEU A 154 13.14 -2.76 6.77
CA LEU A 154 12.77 -1.80 5.73
C LEU A 154 14.06 -1.33 5.07
N CYS A 155 14.24 -1.59 3.77
CA CYS A 155 15.53 -1.40 3.10
C CYS A 155 15.41 -0.53 1.84
N GLY A 156 16.25 0.49 1.74
CA GLY A 156 16.40 1.36 0.59
C GLY A 156 16.11 2.84 0.88
N ASP A 157 15.18 3.44 0.14
CA ASP A 157 14.77 4.84 0.34
C ASP A 157 13.69 4.94 1.42
N LEU A 158 14.12 5.16 2.65
CA LEU A 158 13.22 5.31 3.80
C LEU A 158 12.81 6.76 4.03
N LYS A 159 13.49 7.72 3.38
CA LYS A 159 13.22 9.15 3.53
C LYS A 159 11.99 9.60 2.76
N PHE A 160 11.87 9.19 1.50
CA PHE A 160 10.78 9.57 0.60
C PHE A 160 9.75 8.46 0.40
N GLY A 161 9.98 7.32 1.04
CA GLY A 161 9.16 6.11 0.93
C GLY A 161 7.83 6.20 1.66
N ARG A 162 6.81 6.88 1.09
CA ARG A 162 5.47 6.98 1.70
C ARG A 162 4.85 5.63 2.07
N THR A 163 5.15 4.56 1.33
CA THR A 163 4.69 3.21 1.64
C THR A 163 5.33 2.68 2.92
N VAL A 164 6.62 2.97 3.13
CA VAL A 164 7.35 2.67 4.36
C VAL A 164 6.73 3.40 5.55
N HIS A 165 6.52 4.72 5.43
CA HIS A 165 5.94 5.52 6.51
C HIS A 165 4.54 5.04 6.90
N SER A 166 3.69 4.74 5.90
CA SER A 166 2.34 4.21 6.13
C SER A 166 2.38 2.82 6.80
N LEU A 167 3.31 1.96 6.39
CA LEU A 167 3.48 0.63 6.96
C LEU A 167 3.98 0.72 8.42
N ILE A 168 4.99 1.55 8.70
CA ILE A 168 5.49 1.78 10.07
C ILE A 168 4.33 2.23 10.99
N LYS A 169 3.58 3.27 10.60
CA LYS A 169 2.45 3.80 11.39
C LYS A 169 1.41 2.71 11.70
N THR A 170 1.14 1.84 10.76
CA THR A 170 0.12 0.81 10.94
C THR A 170 0.63 -0.35 11.77
N MET A 171 1.84 -0.86 11.48
CA MET A 171 2.44 -1.97 12.21
C MET A 171 2.85 -1.60 13.64
N ALA A 172 3.16 -0.33 13.91
CA ALA A 172 3.42 0.18 15.27
C ALA A 172 2.21 0.02 16.21
N ARG A 173 1.03 -0.30 15.70
CA ARG A 173 -0.18 -0.60 16.48
C ARG A 173 -0.31 -2.09 16.84
N CYS A 174 0.50 -2.95 16.22
CA CYS A 174 0.56 -4.38 16.50
C CYS A 174 1.49 -4.66 17.69
N GLN A 175 1.36 -5.86 18.28
CA GLN A 175 2.14 -6.24 19.46
C GLN A 175 3.52 -6.75 19.08
N ASN A 176 4.55 -6.44 19.88
CA ASN A 176 5.92 -6.95 19.76
C ASN A 176 6.51 -6.79 18.34
N ILE A 177 6.32 -5.62 17.75
CA ILE A 177 6.94 -5.28 16.46
C ILE A 177 8.30 -4.66 16.73
N ARG A 178 9.30 -5.12 15.99
CA ARG A 178 10.63 -4.54 15.93
C ARG A 178 10.95 -4.13 14.50
N PHE A 179 11.41 -2.89 14.32
CA PHE A 179 11.86 -2.43 13.00
C PHE A 179 13.38 -2.45 12.88
N VAL A 180 13.86 -2.87 11.71
CA VAL A 180 15.26 -2.70 11.29
C VAL A 180 15.26 -1.78 10.09
N LEU A 181 15.78 -0.57 10.27
CA LEU A 181 15.77 0.51 9.28
C LEU A 181 17.12 0.50 8.55
N ILE A 182 17.11 0.03 7.30
CA ILE A 182 18.32 -0.25 6.52
C ILE A 182 18.41 0.77 5.39
N SER A 183 19.26 1.79 5.56
CA SER A 183 19.41 2.87 4.57
C SER A 183 20.75 3.56 4.64
N PRO A 184 21.21 4.21 3.54
CA PRO A 184 22.25 5.22 3.63
C PRO A 184 21.81 6.37 4.54
N GLU A 185 22.73 7.11 5.10
CA GLU A 185 22.46 8.27 5.99
C GLU A 185 21.52 9.28 5.36
N GLU A 186 21.70 9.55 4.07
CA GLU A 186 20.93 10.55 3.32
C GLU A 186 19.47 10.13 3.07
N LEU A 187 19.18 8.83 3.17
CA LEU A 187 17.87 8.22 2.90
C LEU A 187 17.24 7.60 4.15
N ARG A 188 17.73 7.95 5.34
CA ARG A 188 17.19 7.47 6.62
C ARG A 188 15.74 7.91 6.81
N VAL A 189 15.02 7.18 7.65
CA VAL A 189 13.66 7.53 8.05
C VAL A 189 13.63 8.94 8.66
N PRO A 190 12.65 9.80 8.30
CA PRO A 190 12.53 11.14 8.86
C PRO A 190 12.29 11.14 10.37
N ASP A 191 12.82 12.14 11.06
CA ASP A 191 12.76 12.27 12.52
C ASP A 191 11.31 12.25 13.06
N TYR A 192 10.32 12.76 12.31
CA TYR A 192 8.92 12.70 12.75
C TYR A 192 8.36 11.26 12.81
N ILE A 193 8.86 10.33 12.00
CA ILE A 193 8.48 8.91 12.12
C ILE A 193 9.17 8.28 13.34
N ILE A 194 10.44 8.62 13.55
CA ILE A 194 11.18 8.13 14.74
C ILE A 194 10.50 8.63 16.01
N ASN A 195 10.36 9.95 16.16
CA ASN A 195 9.92 10.58 17.41
C ASN A 195 8.41 10.35 17.68
N ASP A 196 7.56 10.60 16.65
CA ASP A 196 6.12 10.64 16.83
C ASP A 196 5.44 9.27 16.69
N VAL A 197 6.13 8.30 16.07
CA VAL A 197 5.56 6.97 15.85
C VAL A 197 6.33 5.90 16.63
N LEU A 198 7.64 5.77 16.45
CA LEU A 198 8.39 4.68 17.09
C LEU A 198 8.63 4.96 18.57
N GLU A 199 9.27 6.08 18.92
CA GLU A 199 9.60 6.41 20.31
C GLU A 199 8.34 6.70 21.14
N ALA A 200 7.40 7.48 20.60
CA ALA A 200 6.15 7.81 21.29
C ALA A 200 5.30 6.57 21.65
N ASN A 201 5.43 5.47 20.90
CA ASN A 201 4.73 4.21 21.16
C ASN A 201 5.62 3.12 21.78
N GLY A 202 6.87 3.43 22.13
CA GLY A 202 7.81 2.47 22.72
C GLY A 202 8.17 1.30 21.79
N ILE A 203 8.16 1.52 20.49
CA ILE A 203 8.46 0.50 19.48
C ILE A 203 9.98 0.33 19.35
N GLU A 204 10.46 -0.90 19.49
CA GLU A 204 11.87 -1.21 19.31
C GLU A 204 12.29 -1.01 17.84
N TYR A 205 13.38 -0.29 17.62
CA TYR A 205 13.97 -0.13 16.29
C TYR A 205 15.50 -0.09 16.32
N LYS A 206 16.10 -0.42 15.19
CA LYS A 206 17.55 -0.36 14.96
C LYS A 206 17.79 0.27 13.60
N GLU A 207 18.69 1.26 13.53
CA GLU A 207 19.18 1.80 12.26
C GLU A 207 20.51 1.12 11.88
N THR A 208 20.67 0.77 10.62
CA THR A 208 21.88 0.16 10.07
C THR A 208 22.07 0.50 8.60
N ARG A 209 23.31 0.37 8.12
CA ARG A 209 23.65 0.49 6.68
C ARG A 209 23.91 -0.85 6.03
N SER A 210 24.03 -1.93 6.80
CA SER A 210 24.34 -3.27 6.29
C SER A 210 23.07 -4.13 6.28
N LEU A 211 22.63 -4.51 5.08
CA LEU A 211 21.55 -5.47 4.90
C LEU A 211 21.98 -6.86 5.34
N GLU A 212 23.19 -7.28 4.96
CA GLU A 212 23.73 -8.61 5.19
C GLU A 212 23.80 -8.97 6.68
N GLU A 213 24.20 -7.99 7.52
CA GLU A 213 24.33 -8.20 8.96
C GLU A 213 22.99 -8.50 9.66
N VAL A 214 21.90 -8.02 9.11
CA VAL A 214 20.58 -8.12 9.75
C VAL A 214 19.65 -9.14 9.09
N MET A 215 20.00 -9.65 7.90
CA MET A 215 19.20 -10.66 7.20
C MET A 215 18.79 -11.85 8.07
N PRO A 216 19.68 -12.42 8.96
CA PRO A 216 19.32 -13.57 9.78
C PRO A 216 18.24 -13.31 10.84
N GLU A 217 17.98 -12.04 11.18
CA GLU A 217 17.00 -11.69 12.23
C GLU A 217 15.62 -11.34 11.65
N LEU A 218 15.50 -11.08 10.34
CA LEU A 218 14.29 -10.57 9.72
C LEU A 218 13.22 -11.65 9.51
N ASP A 219 11.96 -11.33 9.84
CA ASP A 219 10.78 -12.09 9.43
C ASP A 219 10.21 -11.56 8.11
N ILE A 220 10.29 -10.25 7.93
CA ILE A 220 9.88 -9.54 6.72
C ILE A 220 11.05 -8.68 6.24
N LEU A 221 11.34 -8.73 4.95
CA LEU A 221 12.22 -7.77 4.27
C LEU A 221 11.40 -6.98 3.26
N TYR A 222 11.19 -5.70 3.54
CA TYR A 222 10.49 -4.78 2.65
C TYR A 222 11.50 -3.94 1.88
N MET A 223 11.72 -4.27 0.62
CA MET A 223 12.64 -3.55 -0.26
C MET A 223 11.96 -2.34 -0.91
N THR A 224 12.68 -1.25 -1.06
CA THR A 224 12.22 -0.06 -1.79
C THR A 224 13.29 0.41 -2.78
N ARG A 225 12.83 0.95 -3.91
CA ARG A 225 13.73 1.59 -4.86
C ARG A 225 14.13 2.99 -4.39
N VAL A 226 15.30 3.44 -4.79
CA VAL A 226 15.70 4.86 -4.68
C VAL A 226 14.94 5.66 -5.73
N GLN A 227 14.16 6.66 -5.30
CA GLN A 227 13.20 7.39 -6.15
C GLN A 227 13.89 8.56 -6.87
N LYS A 228 14.35 8.36 -8.13
CA LYS A 228 15.02 9.39 -8.95
C LYS A 228 14.27 10.73 -8.96
N GLU A 229 12.96 10.65 -9.05
CA GLU A 229 12.05 11.80 -9.13
C GLU A 229 12.00 12.69 -7.89
N ARG A 230 12.67 12.29 -6.80
CA ARG A 230 12.75 13.01 -5.52
C ARG A 230 14.08 13.72 -5.30
N PHE A 231 15.07 13.48 -6.17
CA PHE A 231 16.38 14.10 -6.05
C PHE A 231 16.45 15.39 -6.85
N PHE A 232 16.98 16.46 -6.22
CA PHE A 232 17.28 17.72 -6.90
C PHE A 232 18.58 17.62 -7.72
N ASN A 233 19.51 16.74 -7.31
CA ASN A 233 20.81 16.53 -7.95
C ASN A 233 20.89 15.10 -8.49
N GLU A 234 21.17 14.96 -9.79
CA GLU A 234 21.33 13.66 -10.43
C GLU A 234 22.56 12.89 -9.93
N GLU A 235 23.61 13.58 -9.50
CA GLU A 235 24.83 12.94 -8.94
C GLU A 235 24.53 12.19 -7.65
N ASP A 236 23.71 12.76 -6.77
CA ASP A 236 23.28 12.08 -5.54
C ASP A 236 22.46 10.83 -5.83
N TYR A 237 21.55 10.90 -6.81
CA TYR A 237 20.81 9.72 -7.25
C TYR A 237 21.73 8.63 -7.80
N ILE A 238 22.70 8.98 -8.67
CA ILE A 238 23.65 8.02 -9.26
C ILE A 238 24.47 7.34 -8.18
N ARG A 239 24.89 8.07 -7.14
CA ARG A 239 25.65 7.55 -6.01
C ARG A 239 24.82 6.57 -5.17
N LEU A 240 23.52 6.83 -4.96
CA LEU A 240 22.67 6.10 -4.02
C LEU A 240 21.83 5.01 -4.67
N LYS A 241 21.56 5.07 -5.98
CA LYS A 241 20.64 4.15 -6.68
C LYS A 241 20.97 2.66 -6.55
N ASN A 242 22.25 2.33 -6.29
CA ASN A 242 22.73 0.96 -6.16
C ASN A 242 23.18 0.63 -4.72
N SER A 243 22.78 1.41 -3.73
CA SER A 243 23.17 1.19 -2.33
C SER A 243 22.78 -0.19 -1.83
N TYR A 244 21.64 -0.70 -2.29
CA TYR A 244 21.15 -2.03 -1.92
C TYR A 244 20.66 -2.77 -3.16
N VAL A 245 21.23 -3.95 -3.38
CA VAL A 245 20.77 -4.92 -4.37
C VAL A 245 20.61 -6.24 -3.64
N LEU A 246 19.36 -6.72 -3.55
CA LEU A 246 19.08 -8.05 -3.01
C LEU A 246 19.40 -9.08 -4.09
N THR A 247 20.34 -9.99 -3.79
CA THR A 247 20.78 -11.07 -4.66
C THR A 247 20.46 -12.43 -4.05
N LYS A 248 20.60 -13.48 -4.81
CA LYS A 248 20.40 -14.84 -4.34
C LYS A 248 21.37 -15.22 -3.20
N GLU A 249 22.62 -14.77 -3.26
CA GLU A 249 23.62 -15.00 -2.21
C GLU A 249 23.21 -14.32 -0.89
N LYS A 250 22.64 -13.11 -0.96
CA LYS A 250 22.12 -12.44 0.23
C LYS A 250 20.89 -13.14 0.80
N MET A 251 20.05 -13.72 -0.06
CA MET A 251 18.91 -14.54 0.38
C MET A 251 19.34 -15.78 1.17
N GLU A 252 20.55 -16.33 0.94
CA GLU A 252 21.07 -17.45 1.72
C GLU A 252 21.33 -17.11 3.20
N LEU A 253 21.52 -15.80 3.51
CA LEU A 253 21.70 -15.31 4.88
C LEU A 253 20.39 -15.19 5.66
N ALA A 254 19.27 -15.16 4.95
CA ALA A 254 17.95 -14.91 5.54
C ALA A 254 17.36 -16.17 6.20
N LYS A 255 16.39 -15.97 7.10
CA LYS A 255 15.58 -17.07 7.63
C LYS A 255 14.91 -17.86 6.50
N PRO A 256 14.69 -19.18 6.68
CA PRO A 256 14.02 -20.00 5.67
C PRO A 256 12.60 -19.54 5.34
N ASP A 257 11.94 -18.83 6.26
CA ASP A 257 10.57 -18.36 6.19
C ASP A 257 10.45 -16.83 6.05
N VAL A 258 11.55 -16.11 5.80
CA VAL A 258 11.47 -14.66 5.53
C VAL A 258 10.54 -14.40 4.35
N ALA A 259 9.74 -13.34 4.42
CA ALA A 259 8.96 -12.89 3.28
C ALA A 259 9.54 -11.59 2.71
N VAL A 260 9.90 -11.59 1.44
CA VAL A 260 10.43 -10.42 0.74
C VAL A 260 9.29 -9.70 0.03
N LEU A 261 9.03 -8.46 0.42
CA LEU A 261 8.00 -7.59 -0.14
C LEU A 261 8.64 -6.43 -0.91
N HIS A 262 7.89 -5.89 -1.86
CA HIS A 262 8.27 -4.69 -2.61
C HIS A 262 7.01 -4.02 -3.21
N PRO A 263 6.82 -2.70 -3.06
CA PRO A 263 5.61 -2.02 -3.59
C PRO A 263 5.59 -1.91 -5.11
N LEU A 264 6.70 -2.23 -5.78
CA LEU A 264 6.92 -2.09 -7.21
C LEU A 264 6.66 -0.65 -7.75
N PRO A 265 7.30 -0.23 -8.86
CA PRO A 265 8.21 -1.02 -9.70
C PRO A 265 9.57 -1.17 -9.05
N ARG A 266 10.20 -2.31 -9.24
CA ARG A 266 11.64 -2.44 -9.03
C ARG A 266 12.40 -1.96 -10.27
N VAL A 267 13.64 -1.53 -10.05
CA VAL A 267 14.59 -1.20 -11.13
C VAL A 267 15.76 -2.18 -11.09
N ASN A 268 16.59 -2.11 -10.05
CA ASN A 268 17.78 -2.96 -9.87
C ASN A 268 18.00 -3.39 -8.42
N GLU A 269 17.15 -2.94 -7.49
CA GLU A 269 17.29 -3.23 -6.06
C GLU A 269 16.94 -4.67 -5.67
N ILE A 270 16.36 -5.45 -6.58
CA ILE A 270 16.19 -6.90 -6.47
C ILE A 270 16.65 -7.52 -7.79
N ALA A 271 17.62 -8.41 -7.72
CA ALA A 271 18.12 -9.15 -8.88
C ALA A 271 17.04 -10.12 -9.42
N LEU A 272 17.08 -10.37 -10.73
CA LEU A 272 16.04 -11.17 -11.40
C LEU A 272 16.01 -12.63 -10.94
N ASP A 273 17.13 -13.19 -10.54
CA ASP A 273 17.26 -14.56 -10.06
C ASP A 273 16.64 -14.78 -8.66
N VAL A 274 16.30 -13.71 -7.95
CA VAL A 274 15.52 -13.77 -6.70
C VAL A 274 14.05 -14.07 -6.96
N ASP A 275 13.54 -13.85 -8.18
CA ASP A 275 12.13 -14.08 -8.52
C ASP A 275 11.70 -15.54 -8.35
N ASP A 276 12.64 -16.48 -8.52
CA ASP A 276 12.41 -17.92 -8.38
C ASP A 276 12.53 -18.40 -6.91
N ASP A 277 12.93 -17.54 -5.98
CA ASP A 277 13.00 -17.89 -4.56
C ASP A 277 11.58 -17.92 -3.97
N PRO A 278 11.15 -19.02 -3.31
CA PRO A 278 9.82 -19.15 -2.74
C PRO A 278 9.50 -18.09 -1.65
N ARG A 279 10.53 -17.43 -1.12
CA ARG A 279 10.40 -16.33 -0.13
C ARG A 279 10.12 -14.99 -0.79
N ALA A 280 10.28 -14.86 -2.13
CA ALA A 280 9.93 -13.66 -2.89
C ALA A 280 8.41 -13.51 -3.00
N ALA A 281 7.84 -12.59 -2.21
CA ALA A 281 6.39 -12.44 -2.11
C ALA A 281 5.85 -11.22 -2.89
N TYR A 282 6.67 -10.43 -3.55
CA TYR A 282 6.26 -9.15 -4.14
C TYR A 282 5.31 -9.27 -5.34
N PHE A 283 5.28 -10.39 -6.07
CA PHE A 283 4.26 -10.61 -7.10
C PHE A 283 2.94 -11.15 -6.51
N GLU A 284 3.02 -12.01 -5.49
CA GLU A 284 1.86 -12.39 -4.69
C GLU A 284 1.22 -11.17 -4.01
N GLN A 285 2.05 -10.25 -3.51
CA GLN A 285 1.63 -8.97 -2.96
C GLN A 285 0.79 -8.15 -3.97
N VAL A 286 1.14 -8.15 -5.26
CA VAL A 286 0.33 -7.49 -6.29
C VAL A 286 -1.05 -8.12 -6.41
N GLN A 287 -1.14 -9.45 -6.37
CA GLN A 287 -2.41 -10.18 -6.42
C GLN A 287 -3.25 -9.95 -5.16
N ASN A 288 -2.63 -10.04 -3.98
CA ASN A 288 -3.28 -9.72 -2.70
C ASN A 288 -3.86 -8.30 -2.69
N GLY A 289 -3.20 -7.37 -3.40
CA GLY A 289 -3.70 -6.02 -3.60
C GLY A 289 -5.06 -5.96 -4.30
N VAL A 290 -5.39 -6.88 -5.18
CA VAL A 290 -6.72 -6.95 -5.81
C VAL A 290 -7.76 -7.38 -4.78
N TYR A 291 -7.51 -8.46 -4.05
CA TYR A 291 -8.46 -9.00 -3.07
C TYR A 291 -8.72 -8.03 -1.92
N VAL A 292 -7.68 -7.37 -1.40
CA VAL A 292 -7.85 -6.37 -0.34
C VAL A 292 -8.63 -5.15 -0.83
N ARG A 293 -8.47 -4.77 -2.11
CA ARG A 293 -9.27 -3.68 -2.70
C ARG A 293 -10.71 -4.09 -2.95
N MET A 294 -10.98 -5.36 -3.29
CA MET A 294 -12.34 -5.91 -3.33
C MET A 294 -13.01 -5.80 -1.96
N ALA A 295 -12.34 -6.29 -0.91
CA ALA A 295 -12.82 -6.20 0.46
C ALA A 295 -13.06 -4.74 0.91
N LEU A 296 -12.14 -3.82 0.57
CA LEU A 296 -12.26 -2.40 0.87
C LEU A 296 -13.48 -1.76 0.18
N ILE A 297 -13.69 -2.05 -1.10
CA ILE A 297 -14.85 -1.57 -1.87
C ILE A 297 -16.13 -2.08 -1.23
N MET A 298 -16.21 -3.38 -0.92
CA MET A 298 -17.36 -3.98 -0.26
C MET A 298 -17.65 -3.31 1.10
N THR A 299 -16.62 -3.15 1.93
CA THR A 299 -16.73 -2.52 3.25
C THR A 299 -17.26 -1.08 3.16
N LEU A 300 -16.70 -0.27 2.27
CA LEU A 300 -17.07 1.14 2.14
C LEU A 300 -18.45 1.34 1.50
N LEU A 301 -18.89 0.43 0.64
CA LEU A 301 -20.22 0.43 0.04
C LEU A 301 -21.28 -0.29 0.90
N GLY A 302 -20.87 -0.96 1.99
CA GLY A 302 -21.77 -1.74 2.82
C GLY A 302 -22.40 -2.92 2.08
N LEU A 303 -21.64 -3.59 1.18
CA LEU A 303 -22.13 -4.73 0.41
C LEU A 303 -22.14 -5.99 1.26
N HIS A 304 -23.12 -6.85 1.00
CA HIS A 304 -23.24 -8.13 1.71
C HIS A 304 -22.09 -9.08 1.38
N ASP A 305 -21.57 -9.76 2.42
CA ASP A 305 -20.59 -10.83 2.27
C ASP A 305 -21.31 -12.17 2.08
N PRO A 306 -21.27 -12.79 0.89
CA PRO A 306 -21.98 -14.04 0.62
C PRO A 306 -21.45 -15.24 1.43
N LYS A 307 -20.27 -15.11 2.05
CA LYS A 307 -19.64 -16.11 2.89
C LYS A 307 -19.63 -15.73 4.37
N ALA A 308 -20.30 -14.64 4.76
CA ALA A 308 -20.49 -14.35 6.18
C ALA A 308 -21.21 -15.54 6.84
N LYS A 309 -20.67 -16.02 7.96
CA LYS A 309 -21.42 -16.98 8.79
C LYS A 309 -22.67 -16.27 9.27
N GLU A 310 -23.84 -16.85 9.05
CA GLU A 310 -25.06 -16.40 9.71
C GLU A 310 -24.78 -16.49 11.22
N GLU A 311 -24.79 -15.34 11.89
CA GLU A 311 -24.78 -15.32 13.35
C GLU A 311 -26.13 -15.90 13.81
N ASN A 312 -26.10 -17.18 14.26
CA ASN A 312 -27.23 -17.86 14.91
C ASN A 312 -27.37 -17.38 16.36
#